data_b83f18e6d0ff5c2dfe27639851aeb157
#
_entry.id   b83f18e6d0ff5c2dfe27639851aeb157
#
_cell.length_a   1.000
_cell.length_b   1.000
_cell.length_c   1.000
_cell.angle_alpha   90.00
_cell.angle_beta   90.00
_cell.angle_gamma   90.00
#
_symmetry.space_group_name_H-M   'P 1'
#
loop_
_entity.id
_entity.type
_entity.pdbx_description
1 polymer ?
#
loop_
_entity_poly.entity_id
_entity_poly.type
_entity_poly.pdbx_seq_one_letter_code
_entity_poly.pdbx_strand_id
1 'polypeptide(L)'
;MRKISKRFDIGAKVAIVTGAASGIGRAIALALSDLGARVVIADKAGEAAKNVAQEINSAGGKAVAIKTDVAKARDVERMVQQVIDKFGRIDILVNNAGVISRQSFVDMTEADFDRTLAVNLKGVVLCSQAVARHMIAQKSGKIVNMGSSFSSRGSVCNLSGGGADYCASKAGVQAFTRVLAMELGPCGINVNAVAPGIVNTPMHEGLWEGAVAYYANSVPLGRLAEPEDIADVVAFLATDAARYVTGQTIHVNGGQIMVD
;
A
#
# COMPACT_ATOMS: atom_id res chain seq x y z
N MET A 1 -4.47 -16.01 28.36
CA MET A 1 -4.92 -15.21 27.17
C MET A 1 -4.14 -13.90 27.09
N ARG A 2 -3.50 -13.56 25.93
CA ARG A 2 -2.92 -12.22 25.74
C ARG A 2 -4.04 -11.18 25.76
N LYS A 3 -3.85 -10.06 26.50
CA LYS A 3 -4.78 -8.91 26.47
C LYS A 3 -4.94 -8.42 25.02
N ILE A 4 -6.15 -8.00 24.63
CA ILE A 4 -6.45 -7.59 23.26
C ILE A 4 -5.52 -6.45 22.81
N SER A 5 -5.22 -5.48 23.67
CA SER A 5 -4.30 -4.37 23.42
C SER A 5 -2.90 -4.83 22.98
N LYS A 6 -2.39 -5.93 23.54
CA LYS A 6 -1.09 -6.50 23.16
C LYS A 6 -1.06 -7.13 21.76
N ARG A 7 -2.23 -7.35 21.15
CA ARG A 7 -2.32 -7.87 19.77
C ARG A 7 -2.17 -6.77 18.71
N PHE A 8 -2.39 -5.53 19.10
CA PHE A 8 -2.20 -4.35 18.25
C PHE A 8 -0.81 -3.72 18.42
N ASP A 9 -0.04 -4.14 19.40
CA ASP A 9 1.32 -3.67 19.62
C ASP A 9 2.28 -4.24 18.57
N ILE A 10 2.90 -3.34 17.82
CA ILE A 10 3.98 -3.65 16.87
C ILE A 10 5.28 -2.94 17.25
N GLY A 11 5.43 -2.64 18.53
CA GLY A 11 6.64 -2.04 19.07
C GLY A 11 7.90 -2.80 18.65
N ALA A 12 8.90 -2.05 18.21
CA ALA A 12 10.17 -2.56 17.68
C ALA A 12 10.10 -3.35 16.36
N LYS A 13 8.93 -3.56 15.76
CA LYS A 13 8.79 -4.11 14.41
C LYS A 13 9.33 -3.12 13.37
N VAL A 14 9.90 -3.65 12.29
CA VAL A 14 10.40 -2.86 11.17
C VAL A 14 9.42 -2.94 10.02
N ALA A 15 8.88 -1.79 9.63
CA ALA A 15 7.89 -1.64 8.57
C ALA A 15 8.46 -0.85 7.38
N ILE A 16 8.37 -1.40 6.19
CA ILE A 16 8.66 -0.69 4.93
C ILE A 16 7.32 -0.28 4.32
N VAL A 17 7.17 1.02 4.02
CA VAL A 17 6.02 1.54 3.28
C VAL A 17 6.53 2.17 1.98
N THR A 18 6.10 1.64 0.84
CA THR A 18 6.46 2.19 -0.48
C THR A 18 5.47 3.27 -0.92
N GLY A 19 5.95 4.31 -1.63
CA GLY A 19 5.12 5.45 -1.99
C GLY A 19 4.64 6.23 -0.76
N ALA A 20 5.50 6.33 0.27
CA ALA A 20 5.14 6.84 1.57
C ALA A 20 5.40 8.35 1.76
N ALA A 21 5.79 9.07 0.71
CA ALA A 21 6.04 10.51 0.77
C ALA A 21 4.77 11.37 0.80
N SER A 22 3.60 10.81 0.49
CA SER A 22 2.33 11.56 0.44
C SER A 22 1.10 10.63 0.55
N GLY A 23 -0.08 11.23 0.66
CA GLY A 23 -1.38 10.57 0.56
C GLY A 23 -1.52 9.36 1.50
N ILE A 24 -2.09 8.28 0.99
CA ILE A 24 -2.34 7.04 1.75
C ILE A 24 -1.04 6.48 2.35
N GLY A 25 0.06 6.48 1.59
CA GLY A 25 1.34 5.95 2.07
C GLY A 25 1.90 6.71 3.26
N ARG A 26 1.77 8.05 3.28
CA ARG A 26 2.15 8.87 4.43
C ARG A 26 1.26 8.55 5.64
N ALA A 27 -0.05 8.50 5.47
CA ALA A 27 -0.98 8.17 6.56
C ALA A 27 -0.69 6.78 7.15
N ILE A 28 -0.41 5.77 6.31
CA ILE A 28 0.01 4.44 6.76
C ILE A 28 1.31 4.51 7.57
N ALA A 29 2.31 5.28 7.09
CA ALA A 29 3.59 5.41 7.79
C ALA A 29 3.42 6.02 9.19
N LEU A 30 2.57 7.05 9.31
CA LEU A 30 2.21 7.67 10.58
C LEU A 30 1.50 6.67 11.51
N ALA A 31 0.45 6.01 11.03
CA ALA A 31 -0.32 5.04 11.82
C ALA A 31 0.55 3.87 12.33
N LEU A 32 1.46 3.34 11.50
CA LEU A 32 2.38 2.29 11.96
C LEU A 32 3.40 2.81 12.98
N SER A 33 3.84 4.06 12.85
CA SER A 33 4.71 4.71 13.84
C SER A 33 4.00 4.89 15.18
N ASP A 34 2.74 5.31 15.18
CA ASP A 34 1.93 5.49 16.40
C ASP A 34 1.72 4.17 17.15
N LEU A 35 1.68 3.04 16.42
CA LEU A 35 1.69 1.70 17.00
C LEU A 35 3.09 1.21 17.43
N GLY A 36 4.12 2.07 17.35
CA GLY A 36 5.47 1.82 17.85
C GLY A 36 6.44 1.17 16.85
N ALA A 37 6.08 1.01 15.57
CA ALA A 37 6.98 0.48 14.57
C ALA A 37 8.14 1.44 14.25
N ARG A 38 9.26 0.86 13.78
CA ARG A 38 10.31 1.60 13.09
C ARG A 38 9.96 1.62 11.60
N VAL A 39 9.72 2.81 11.07
CA VAL A 39 9.15 2.96 9.72
C VAL A 39 10.20 3.38 8.70
N VAL A 40 10.23 2.68 7.59
CA VAL A 40 11.04 3.03 6.41
C VAL A 40 10.12 3.69 5.38
N ILE A 41 10.36 4.97 5.11
CA ILE A 41 9.65 5.78 4.13
C ILE A 41 10.37 5.57 2.78
N ALA A 42 9.87 4.63 1.98
CA ALA A 42 10.46 4.31 0.68
C ALA A 42 9.69 5.03 -0.44
N ASP A 43 10.34 5.99 -1.10
CA ASP A 43 9.71 6.76 -2.17
C ASP A 43 10.74 7.22 -3.22
N LYS A 44 10.31 7.40 -4.46
CA LYS A 44 11.15 8.00 -5.51
C LYS A 44 11.44 9.49 -5.25
N ALA A 45 10.51 10.18 -4.58
CA ALA A 45 10.64 11.58 -4.15
C ALA A 45 11.42 11.66 -2.83
N GLY A 46 12.74 11.48 -2.91
CA GLY A 46 13.60 11.34 -1.73
C GLY A 46 13.50 12.47 -0.71
N GLU A 47 13.35 13.74 -1.14
CA GLU A 47 13.22 14.87 -0.20
C GLU A 47 11.86 14.86 0.51
N ALA A 48 10.77 14.59 -0.21
CA ALA A 48 9.45 14.45 0.42
C ALA A 48 9.43 13.26 1.41
N ALA A 49 10.10 12.16 1.09
CA ALA A 49 10.25 11.03 2.01
C ALA A 49 11.02 11.43 3.28
N LYS A 50 12.06 12.26 3.16
CA LYS A 50 12.81 12.78 4.34
C LYS A 50 11.93 13.65 5.23
N ASN A 51 11.07 14.50 4.64
CA ASN A 51 10.15 15.33 5.41
C ASN A 51 9.19 14.48 6.25
N VAL A 52 8.62 13.41 5.69
CA VAL A 52 7.74 12.48 6.43
C VAL A 52 8.53 11.74 7.53
N ALA A 53 9.75 11.29 7.24
CA ALA A 53 10.59 10.67 8.27
C ALA A 53 10.92 11.64 9.41
N GLN A 54 11.18 12.91 9.10
CA GLN A 54 11.44 13.95 10.10
C GLN A 54 10.18 14.25 10.93
N GLU A 55 9.01 14.33 10.31
CA GLU A 55 7.73 14.49 11.00
C GLU A 55 7.52 13.40 12.05
N ILE A 56 7.69 12.12 11.66
CA ILE A 56 7.58 10.97 12.58
C ILE A 56 8.60 11.08 13.71
N ASN A 57 9.85 11.39 13.39
CA ASN A 57 10.92 11.49 14.41
C ASN A 57 10.68 12.66 15.38
N SER A 58 10.15 13.78 14.90
CA SER A 58 9.81 14.95 15.74
C SER A 58 8.64 14.67 16.69
N ALA A 59 7.73 13.75 16.29
CA ALA A 59 6.65 13.26 17.14
C ALA A 59 7.09 12.14 18.13
N GLY A 60 8.39 11.80 18.18
CA GLY A 60 8.93 10.79 19.08
C GLY A 60 8.95 9.36 18.51
N GLY A 61 8.51 9.16 17.26
CA GLY A 61 8.60 7.89 16.54
C GLY A 61 10.01 7.60 16.02
N LYS A 62 10.15 6.56 15.21
CA LYS A 62 11.43 6.16 14.61
C LYS A 62 11.25 5.89 13.13
N ALA A 63 11.71 6.80 12.28
CA ALA A 63 11.63 6.65 10.83
C ALA A 63 12.94 6.97 10.12
N VAL A 64 13.12 6.36 8.95
CA VAL A 64 14.20 6.67 8.01
C VAL A 64 13.63 6.75 6.60
N ALA A 65 14.17 7.64 5.78
CA ALA A 65 13.81 7.76 4.37
C ALA A 65 14.83 7.04 3.50
N ILE A 66 14.35 6.30 2.51
CA ILE A 66 15.20 5.65 1.49
C ILE A 66 14.61 5.96 0.12
N LYS A 67 15.37 6.70 -0.70
CA LYS A 67 14.98 6.96 -2.08
C LYS A 67 14.94 5.66 -2.87
N THR A 68 13.75 5.28 -3.38
CA THR A 68 13.51 3.99 -4.03
C THR A 68 12.53 4.14 -5.19
N ASP A 69 12.92 3.72 -6.36
CA ASP A 69 12.01 3.51 -7.49
C ASP A 69 11.64 2.01 -7.52
N VAL A 70 10.40 1.68 -7.13
CA VAL A 70 9.93 0.28 -7.04
C VAL A 70 9.90 -0.44 -8.38
N ALA A 71 9.86 0.28 -9.50
CA ALA A 71 9.94 -0.30 -10.84
C ALA A 71 11.33 -0.84 -11.19
N LYS A 72 12.36 -0.53 -10.38
CA LYS A 72 13.78 -0.89 -10.60
C LYS A 72 14.25 -1.90 -9.56
N ALA A 73 14.56 -3.13 -10.00
CA ALA A 73 15.01 -4.20 -9.11
C ALA A 73 16.22 -3.79 -8.24
N ARG A 74 17.22 -3.12 -8.84
CA ARG A 74 18.41 -2.64 -8.11
C ARG A 74 18.09 -1.66 -6.98
N ASP A 75 17.09 -0.79 -7.18
CA ASP A 75 16.69 0.16 -6.14
C ASP A 75 15.99 -0.55 -4.99
N VAL A 76 15.14 -1.55 -5.31
CA VAL A 76 14.47 -2.39 -4.32
C VAL A 76 15.48 -3.21 -3.52
N GLU A 77 16.41 -3.88 -4.18
CA GLU A 77 17.48 -4.65 -3.52
C GLU A 77 18.31 -3.76 -2.59
N ARG A 78 18.74 -2.57 -3.06
CA ARG A 78 19.45 -1.59 -2.25
C ARG A 78 18.64 -1.15 -1.04
N MET A 79 17.35 -0.86 -1.19
CA MET A 79 16.46 -0.50 -0.09
C MET A 79 16.43 -1.62 0.97
N VAL A 80 16.17 -2.85 0.55
CA VAL A 80 16.08 -3.99 1.47
C VAL A 80 17.41 -4.20 2.19
N GLN A 81 18.55 -4.13 1.48
CA GLN A 81 19.86 -4.27 2.10
C GLN A 81 20.12 -3.19 3.15
N GLN A 82 19.83 -1.91 2.86
CA GLN A 82 19.97 -0.83 3.83
C GLN A 82 19.09 -1.02 5.07
N VAL A 83 17.90 -1.57 4.91
CA VAL A 83 17.01 -1.88 6.05
C VAL A 83 17.58 -3.00 6.90
N ILE A 84 18.10 -4.07 6.27
CA ILE A 84 18.72 -5.18 6.98
C ILE A 84 20.00 -4.73 7.69
N ASP A 85 20.85 -3.96 7.04
CA ASP A 85 22.09 -3.44 7.66
C ASP A 85 21.79 -2.56 8.88
N LYS A 86 20.71 -1.77 8.81
CA LYS A 86 20.33 -0.85 9.89
C LYS A 86 19.57 -1.49 11.04
N PHE A 87 18.65 -2.41 10.74
CA PHE A 87 17.68 -2.91 11.71
C PHE A 87 17.76 -4.42 11.94
N GLY A 88 18.46 -5.18 11.09
CA GLY A 88 18.64 -6.61 11.17
C GLY A 88 17.40 -7.45 10.82
N ARG A 89 16.27 -6.82 10.50
CA ARG A 89 14.99 -7.49 10.24
C ARG A 89 14.05 -6.67 9.41
N ILE A 90 13.05 -7.33 8.82
CA ILE A 90 11.89 -6.71 8.18
C ILE A 90 10.65 -7.50 8.59
N ASP A 91 9.69 -6.86 9.25
CA ASP A 91 8.49 -7.51 9.77
C ASP A 91 7.23 -7.22 8.96
N ILE A 92 7.17 -6.01 8.38
CA ILE A 92 5.99 -5.52 7.69
C ILE A 92 6.44 -4.89 6.36
N LEU A 93 5.78 -5.27 5.28
CA LEU A 93 5.90 -4.61 3.98
C LEU A 93 4.52 -4.10 3.57
N VAL A 94 4.42 -2.80 3.29
CA VAL A 94 3.24 -2.22 2.67
C VAL A 94 3.59 -1.77 1.25
N ASN A 95 3.09 -2.49 0.26
CA ASN A 95 3.21 -2.16 -1.15
C ASN A 95 2.13 -1.14 -1.54
N ASN A 96 2.41 0.14 -1.28
CA ASN A 96 1.46 1.22 -1.55
C ASN A 96 1.82 2.04 -2.80
N ALA A 97 3.08 2.10 -3.23
CA ALA A 97 3.48 2.86 -4.40
C ALA A 97 2.59 2.55 -5.61
N GLY A 98 2.08 3.59 -6.25
CA GLY A 98 1.22 3.46 -7.40
C GLY A 98 1.12 4.73 -8.23
N VAL A 99 0.79 4.54 -9.50
CA VAL A 99 0.52 5.60 -10.47
C VAL A 99 -0.75 5.26 -11.26
N ILE A 100 -1.35 6.25 -11.86
CA ILE A 100 -2.48 6.12 -12.76
C ILE A 100 -2.19 6.84 -14.06
N SER A 101 -2.46 6.21 -15.20
CA SER A 101 -2.61 6.90 -16.47
C SER A 101 -4.03 7.50 -16.52
N ARG A 102 -4.15 8.71 -17.05
CA ARG A 102 -5.45 9.38 -17.23
C ARG A 102 -5.87 9.40 -18.69
N GLN A 103 -5.19 8.63 -19.51
CA GLN A 103 -5.50 8.53 -20.93
C GLN A 103 -6.74 7.65 -21.16
N SER A 104 -7.55 8.01 -22.17
CA SER A 104 -8.60 7.11 -22.66
C SER A 104 -7.95 5.83 -23.19
N PHE A 105 -8.72 4.73 -23.29
CA PHE A 105 -8.17 3.48 -23.78
C PHE A 105 -7.61 3.60 -25.21
N VAL A 106 -8.25 4.40 -26.07
CA VAL A 106 -7.84 4.55 -27.47
C VAL A 106 -6.61 5.45 -27.64
N ASP A 107 -6.34 6.34 -26.68
CA ASP A 107 -5.21 7.28 -26.70
C ASP A 107 -4.03 6.79 -25.83
N MET A 108 -4.23 5.72 -25.05
CA MET A 108 -3.20 5.17 -24.16
C MET A 108 -2.07 4.56 -24.98
N THR A 109 -0.85 5.07 -24.76
CA THR A 109 0.34 4.52 -25.39
C THR A 109 0.83 3.25 -24.70
N GLU A 110 1.62 2.43 -25.40
CA GLU A 110 2.34 1.29 -24.83
C GLU A 110 3.19 1.73 -23.62
N ALA A 111 3.87 2.88 -23.72
CA ALA A 111 4.69 3.42 -22.65
C ALA A 111 3.88 3.81 -21.39
N ASP A 112 2.64 4.29 -21.54
CA ASP A 112 1.74 4.57 -20.41
C ASP A 112 1.33 3.27 -19.72
N PHE A 113 0.96 2.26 -20.48
CA PHE A 113 0.61 0.94 -20.00
C PHE A 113 1.79 0.29 -19.26
N ASP A 114 2.95 0.24 -19.88
CA ASP A 114 4.17 -0.33 -19.31
C ASP A 114 4.57 0.38 -18.01
N ARG A 115 4.53 1.71 -17.97
CA ARG A 115 4.82 2.50 -16.78
C ARG A 115 3.88 2.14 -15.63
N THR A 116 2.59 2.02 -15.91
CA THR A 116 1.60 1.70 -14.89
C THR A 116 1.81 0.28 -14.34
N LEU A 117 2.02 -0.71 -15.22
CA LEU A 117 2.30 -2.08 -14.80
C LEU A 117 3.65 -2.20 -14.08
N ALA A 118 4.68 -1.48 -14.54
CA ALA A 118 6.00 -1.51 -13.91
C ALA A 118 5.97 -1.02 -12.46
N VAL A 119 5.18 0.01 -12.17
CA VAL A 119 5.05 0.54 -10.80
C VAL A 119 4.06 -0.29 -9.98
N ASN A 120 2.82 -0.42 -10.48
CA ASN A 120 1.70 -0.92 -9.68
C ASN A 120 1.71 -2.44 -9.47
N LEU A 121 2.24 -3.21 -10.42
CA LEU A 121 2.26 -4.67 -10.36
C LEU A 121 3.67 -5.23 -10.20
N LYS A 122 4.58 -4.94 -11.15
CA LYS A 122 5.95 -5.43 -11.09
C LYS A 122 6.66 -4.94 -9.83
N GLY A 123 6.45 -3.66 -9.42
CA GLY A 123 7.01 -3.10 -8.19
C GLY A 123 6.57 -3.87 -6.95
N VAL A 124 5.28 -4.25 -6.87
CA VAL A 124 4.75 -5.11 -5.79
C VAL A 124 5.46 -6.46 -5.77
N VAL A 125 5.64 -7.08 -6.94
CA VAL A 125 6.35 -8.38 -7.06
C VAL A 125 7.80 -8.25 -6.58
N LEU A 126 8.53 -7.25 -7.08
CA LEU A 126 9.94 -7.03 -6.73
C LEU A 126 10.13 -6.79 -5.23
N CYS A 127 9.34 -5.89 -4.64
CA CYS A 127 9.42 -5.60 -3.21
C CYS A 127 9.06 -6.83 -2.37
N SER A 128 7.98 -7.53 -2.72
CA SER A 128 7.56 -8.73 -2.00
C SER A 128 8.61 -9.84 -2.08
N GLN A 129 9.20 -10.08 -3.26
CA GLN A 129 10.22 -11.09 -3.46
C GLN A 129 11.50 -10.79 -2.65
N ALA A 130 11.95 -9.54 -2.67
CA ALA A 130 13.15 -9.13 -1.94
C ALA A 130 12.98 -9.27 -0.42
N VAL A 131 11.79 -8.90 0.11
CA VAL A 131 11.49 -8.96 1.54
C VAL A 131 11.18 -10.39 2.00
N ALA A 132 10.47 -11.18 1.18
CA ALA A 132 10.03 -12.52 1.55
C ALA A 132 11.18 -13.44 1.97
N ARG A 133 12.37 -13.34 1.35
CA ARG A 133 13.55 -14.13 1.73
C ARG A 133 13.94 -13.94 3.19
N HIS A 134 13.87 -12.70 3.69
CA HIS A 134 14.16 -12.38 5.10
C HIS A 134 13.03 -12.83 6.01
N MET A 135 11.77 -12.62 5.63
CA MET A 135 10.60 -13.05 6.41
C MET A 135 10.52 -14.57 6.54
N ILE A 136 10.88 -15.34 5.49
CA ILE A 136 10.96 -16.81 5.52
C ILE A 136 12.00 -17.26 6.55
N ALA A 137 13.20 -16.65 6.53
CA ALA A 137 14.25 -16.95 7.53
C ALA A 137 13.81 -16.60 8.95
N GLN A 138 13.02 -15.54 9.12
CA GLN A 138 12.43 -15.11 10.40
C GLN A 138 11.23 -15.98 10.83
N LYS A 139 10.63 -16.77 9.93
CA LYS A 139 9.37 -17.49 10.10
C LYS A 139 8.22 -16.58 10.57
N SER A 140 8.22 -15.36 10.12
CA SER A 140 7.25 -14.33 10.51
C SER A 140 7.28 -13.16 9.54
N GLY A 141 6.12 -12.64 9.17
CA GLY A 141 6.01 -11.44 8.34
C GLY A 141 4.56 -11.05 8.03
N LYS A 142 4.38 -9.80 7.65
CA LYS A 142 3.11 -9.26 7.17
C LYS A 142 3.35 -8.50 5.88
N ILE A 143 2.64 -8.85 4.82
CA ILE A 143 2.66 -8.14 3.54
C ILE A 143 1.25 -7.60 3.28
N VAL A 144 1.13 -6.29 3.09
CA VAL A 144 -0.13 -5.63 2.73
C VAL A 144 0.04 -4.96 1.39
N ASN A 145 -0.76 -5.35 0.42
CA ASN A 145 -0.73 -4.84 -0.94
C ASN A 145 -1.89 -3.88 -1.19
N MET A 146 -1.65 -2.75 -1.86
CA MET A 146 -2.71 -1.82 -2.23
C MET A 146 -3.34 -2.24 -3.56
N GLY A 147 -4.52 -2.84 -3.47
CA GLY A 147 -5.43 -3.08 -4.59
C GLY A 147 -6.23 -1.83 -4.98
N SER A 148 -7.43 -2.04 -5.47
CA SER A 148 -8.44 -0.99 -5.70
C SER A 148 -9.81 -1.64 -5.79
N SER A 149 -10.84 -1.02 -5.21
CA SER A 149 -12.22 -1.47 -5.36
C SER A 149 -12.69 -1.41 -6.83
N PHE A 150 -12.18 -0.45 -7.59
CA PHE A 150 -12.52 -0.31 -9.01
C PHE A 150 -12.05 -1.48 -9.89
N SER A 151 -10.98 -2.18 -9.50
CA SER A 151 -10.51 -3.36 -10.22
C SER A 151 -11.42 -4.58 -10.04
N SER A 152 -12.25 -4.62 -9.02
CA SER A 152 -13.17 -5.73 -8.76
C SER A 152 -14.49 -5.63 -9.52
N ARG A 153 -14.92 -4.42 -9.87
CA ARG A 153 -16.20 -4.19 -10.57
C ARG A 153 -16.03 -3.68 -12.01
N GLY A 154 -14.88 -3.10 -12.32
CA GLY A 154 -14.69 -2.25 -13.48
C GLY A 154 -15.30 -0.86 -13.25
N SER A 155 -14.51 0.16 -13.44
CA SER A 155 -14.95 1.54 -13.40
C SER A 155 -14.03 2.39 -14.24
N VAL A 156 -14.57 3.41 -14.86
CA VAL A 156 -13.75 4.47 -15.45
C VAL A 156 -13.21 5.29 -14.31
N CYS A 157 -11.88 5.36 -14.18
CA CYS A 157 -11.23 6.05 -13.06
C CYS A 157 -11.40 7.58 -13.10
N ASN A 158 -11.95 8.11 -14.20
CA ASN A 158 -12.39 9.50 -14.32
C ASN A 158 -13.52 9.60 -15.37
N LEU A 159 -14.26 10.69 -15.37
CA LEU A 159 -15.36 10.91 -16.33
C LEU A 159 -14.85 11.15 -17.77
N SER A 160 -13.57 11.43 -17.95
CA SER A 160 -12.95 11.58 -19.27
C SER A 160 -12.54 10.26 -19.92
N GLY A 161 -12.77 9.13 -19.22
CA GLY A 161 -12.24 7.82 -19.61
C GLY A 161 -10.89 7.53 -18.95
N GLY A 162 -10.32 6.35 -19.20
CA GLY A 162 -9.04 5.92 -18.67
C GLY A 162 -9.12 5.02 -17.44
N GLY A 163 -8.00 4.41 -17.12
CA GLY A 163 -7.85 3.51 -15.98
C GLY A 163 -7.88 2.02 -16.33
N ALA A 164 -7.90 1.65 -17.60
CA ALA A 164 -7.82 0.26 -18.01
C ALA A 164 -6.51 -0.41 -17.56
N ASP A 165 -5.37 0.29 -17.75
CA ASP A 165 -4.05 -0.09 -17.26
C ASP A 165 -4.01 -0.18 -15.72
N TYR A 166 -4.57 0.83 -15.05
CA TYR A 166 -4.66 0.88 -13.60
C TYR A 166 -5.48 -0.28 -13.05
N CYS A 167 -6.71 -0.47 -13.54
CA CYS A 167 -7.59 -1.54 -13.10
C CYS A 167 -6.96 -2.92 -13.37
N ALA A 168 -6.35 -3.12 -14.54
CA ALA A 168 -5.63 -4.35 -14.85
C ALA A 168 -4.49 -4.60 -13.86
N SER A 169 -3.67 -3.57 -13.55
CA SER A 169 -2.57 -3.68 -12.60
C SER A 169 -3.07 -4.02 -11.18
N LYS A 170 -4.16 -3.37 -10.73
CA LYS A 170 -4.70 -3.58 -9.37
C LYS A 170 -5.44 -4.91 -9.24
N ALA A 171 -6.12 -5.40 -10.28
CA ALA A 171 -6.66 -6.75 -10.33
C ALA A 171 -5.53 -7.80 -10.27
N GLY A 172 -4.42 -7.56 -10.98
CA GLY A 172 -3.21 -8.38 -10.91
C GLY A 172 -2.63 -8.45 -9.50
N VAL A 173 -2.58 -7.33 -8.78
CA VAL A 173 -2.13 -7.28 -7.37
C VAL A 173 -3.04 -8.11 -6.46
N GLN A 174 -4.36 -8.04 -6.63
CA GLN A 174 -5.29 -8.84 -5.83
C GLN A 174 -5.16 -10.35 -6.12
N ALA A 175 -4.96 -10.73 -7.39
CA ALA A 175 -4.70 -12.11 -7.75
C ALA A 175 -3.35 -12.58 -7.19
N PHE A 176 -2.28 -11.80 -7.34
CA PHE A 176 -0.96 -12.07 -6.79
C PHE A 176 -0.99 -12.26 -5.27
N THR A 177 -1.77 -11.43 -4.55
CA THR A 177 -1.94 -11.54 -3.10
C THR A 177 -2.43 -12.91 -2.68
N ARG A 178 -3.41 -13.47 -3.37
CA ARG A 178 -3.97 -14.79 -3.05
C ARG A 178 -2.95 -15.92 -3.22
N VAL A 179 -2.23 -15.91 -4.34
CA VAL A 179 -1.19 -16.91 -4.60
C VAL A 179 -0.05 -16.79 -3.59
N LEU A 180 0.42 -15.57 -3.35
CA LEU A 180 1.52 -15.34 -2.40
C LEU A 180 1.15 -15.73 -0.97
N ALA A 181 -0.12 -15.55 -0.57
CA ALA A 181 -0.62 -16.01 0.73
C ALA A 181 -0.56 -17.54 0.88
N MET A 182 -0.84 -18.28 -0.19
CA MET A 182 -0.72 -19.75 -0.20
C MET A 182 0.73 -20.21 -0.10
N GLU A 183 1.62 -19.57 -0.85
CA GLU A 183 3.05 -19.92 -0.87
C GLU A 183 3.77 -19.58 0.44
N LEU A 184 3.48 -18.43 1.04
CA LEU A 184 4.19 -17.93 2.20
C LEU A 184 3.50 -18.26 3.55
N GLY A 185 2.23 -18.67 3.54
CA GLY A 185 1.49 -19.06 4.72
C GLY A 185 2.20 -20.14 5.55
N PRO A 186 2.73 -21.23 4.95
CA PRO A 186 3.48 -22.25 5.67
C PRO A 186 4.75 -21.70 6.38
N CYS A 187 5.25 -20.55 5.94
CA CYS A 187 6.39 -19.86 6.56
C CYS A 187 5.99 -18.86 7.67
N GLY A 188 4.71 -18.81 8.06
CA GLY A 188 4.21 -17.89 9.09
C GLY A 188 4.04 -16.44 8.60
N ILE A 189 3.89 -16.23 7.30
CA ILE A 189 3.75 -14.90 6.70
C ILE A 189 2.30 -14.72 6.25
N ASN A 190 1.64 -13.63 6.70
CA ASN A 190 0.32 -13.24 6.21
C ASN A 190 0.48 -12.27 5.02
N VAL A 191 -0.29 -12.49 3.97
CA VAL A 191 -0.33 -11.62 2.79
C VAL A 191 -1.76 -11.25 2.50
N ASN A 192 -2.08 -9.95 2.54
CA ASN A 192 -3.43 -9.44 2.29
C ASN A 192 -3.39 -8.24 1.36
N ALA A 193 -4.52 -7.89 0.80
CA ALA A 193 -4.72 -6.65 0.06
C ALA A 193 -5.75 -5.76 0.74
N VAL A 194 -5.56 -4.45 0.62
CA VAL A 194 -6.56 -3.43 0.89
C VAL A 194 -6.96 -2.83 -0.43
N ALA A 195 -8.26 -2.71 -0.67
CA ALA A 195 -8.84 -2.16 -1.90
C ALA A 195 -9.62 -0.87 -1.58
N PRO A 196 -8.97 0.30 -1.63
CA PRO A 196 -9.62 1.57 -1.41
C PRO A 196 -10.68 1.88 -2.47
N GLY A 197 -11.72 2.63 -2.08
CA GLY A 197 -12.55 3.41 -2.99
C GLY A 197 -11.87 4.71 -3.41
N ILE A 198 -12.64 5.78 -3.51
CA ILE A 198 -12.10 7.11 -3.79
C ILE A 198 -11.63 7.73 -2.48
N VAL A 199 -10.36 8.13 -2.44
CA VAL A 199 -9.69 8.68 -1.26
C VAL A 199 -9.22 10.10 -1.57
N ASN A 200 -9.43 11.03 -0.65
CA ASN A 200 -8.99 12.41 -0.76
C ASN A 200 -7.45 12.50 -0.71
N THR A 201 -6.79 12.51 -1.87
CA THR A 201 -5.34 12.47 -1.99
C THR A 201 -4.85 13.32 -3.15
N PRO A 202 -3.55 13.71 -3.18
CA PRO A 202 -2.97 14.40 -4.32
C PRO A 202 -3.11 13.65 -5.66
N MET A 203 -3.33 12.34 -5.65
CA MET A 203 -3.62 11.57 -6.87
C MET A 203 -4.91 12.06 -7.57
N HIS A 204 -5.81 12.71 -6.86
CA HIS A 204 -7.06 13.26 -7.39
C HIS A 204 -7.01 14.78 -7.65
N GLU A 205 -5.84 15.43 -7.48
CA GLU A 205 -5.65 16.83 -7.87
C GLU A 205 -5.94 17.03 -9.36
N GLY A 206 -6.64 18.12 -9.68
CA GLY A 206 -7.03 18.45 -11.05
C GLY A 206 -8.29 17.72 -11.55
N LEU A 207 -9.07 17.10 -10.66
CA LEU A 207 -10.43 16.70 -10.99
C LEU A 207 -11.29 17.95 -11.28
N TRP A 208 -12.33 17.76 -12.11
CA TRP A 208 -13.28 18.82 -12.46
C TRP A 208 -14.03 19.35 -11.24
N GLU A 209 -14.48 20.60 -11.31
CA GLU A 209 -15.28 21.23 -10.26
C GLU A 209 -16.57 20.41 -10.01
N GLY A 210 -16.86 20.11 -8.74
CA GLY A 210 -17.97 19.25 -8.35
C GLY A 210 -17.68 17.74 -8.31
N ALA A 211 -16.50 17.29 -8.75
CA ALA A 211 -16.14 15.86 -8.73
C ALA A 211 -16.24 15.25 -7.32
N VAL A 212 -15.82 15.99 -6.30
CA VAL A 212 -15.88 15.53 -4.90
C VAL A 212 -17.33 15.24 -4.51
N ALA A 213 -18.26 16.15 -4.79
CA ALA A 213 -19.69 15.97 -4.48
C ALA A 213 -20.30 14.84 -5.32
N TYR A 214 -19.96 14.75 -6.60
CA TYR A 214 -20.42 13.66 -7.47
C TYR A 214 -20.00 12.29 -6.93
N TYR A 215 -18.74 12.14 -6.58
CA TYR A 215 -18.26 10.87 -6.05
C TYR A 215 -18.79 10.58 -4.65
N ALA A 216 -18.90 11.57 -3.76
CA ALA A 216 -19.44 11.41 -2.42
C ALA A 216 -20.90 10.90 -2.46
N ASN A 217 -21.72 11.40 -3.42
CA ASN A 217 -23.08 10.93 -3.62
C ASN A 217 -23.17 9.47 -4.08
N SER A 218 -22.11 8.90 -4.63
CA SER A 218 -22.07 7.48 -5.02
C SER A 218 -21.63 6.56 -3.87
N VAL A 219 -21.21 7.11 -2.74
CA VAL A 219 -20.74 6.37 -1.57
C VAL A 219 -21.84 6.32 -0.51
N PRO A 220 -22.31 5.14 -0.08
CA PRO A 220 -23.32 5.01 0.97
C PRO A 220 -23.02 5.78 2.26
N LEU A 221 -21.75 5.89 2.67
CA LEU A 221 -21.34 6.69 3.82
C LEU A 221 -21.35 8.21 3.56
N GLY A 222 -21.71 8.68 2.35
CA GLY A 222 -21.93 10.09 2.01
C GLY A 222 -20.67 10.96 1.95
N ARG A 223 -19.47 10.37 1.96
CA ARG A 223 -18.21 11.11 1.87
C ARG A 223 -17.15 10.31 1.11
N LEU A 224 -16.14 11.00 0.63
CA LEU A 224 -14.88 10.35 0.21
C LEU A 224 -14.17 9.80 1.45
N ALA A 225 -13.34 8.78 1.24
CA ALA A 225 -12.44 8.34 2.30
C ALA A 225 -11.30 9.35 2.48
N GLU A 226 -10.85 9.51 3.71
CA GLU A 226 -9.58 10.16 4.02
C GLU A 226 -8.45 9.11 4.04
N PRO A 227 -7.18 9.50 3.84
CA PRO A 227 -6.05 8.57 3.88
C PRO A 227 -6.00 7.73 5.16
N GLU A 228 -6.46 8.28 6.29
CA GLU A 228 -6.52 7.65 7.59
C GLU A 228 -7.51 6.46 7.61
N ASP A 229 -8.66 6.56 6.91
CA ASP A 229 -9.62 5.44 6.79
C ASP A 229 -8.95 4.18 6.20
N ILE A 230 -7.99 4.37 5.31
CA ILE A 230 -7.25 3.27 4.70
C ILE A 230 -6.10 2.82 5.61
N ALA A 231 -5.41 3.77 6.23
CA ALA A 231 -4.27 3.51 7.09
C ALA A 231 -4.66 2.66 8.30
N ASP A 232 -5.83 2.87 8.89
CA ASP A 232 -6.33 2.10 10.03
C ASP A 232 -6.51 0.62 9.69
N VAL A 233 -7.04 0.30 8.51
CA VAL A 233 -7.20 -1.09 8.07
C VAL A 233 -5.84 -1.74 7.76
N VAL A 234 -4.91 -0.99 7.15
CA VAL A 234 -3.53 -1.47 6.93
C VAL A 234 -2.84 -1.70 8.27
N ALA A 235 -2.99 -0.80 9.23
CA ALA A 235 -2.44 -0.95 10.57
C ALA A 235 -2.98 -2.19 11.27
N PHE A 236 -4.30 -2.45 11.21
CA PHE A 236 -4.89 -3.70 11.71
C PHE A 236 -4.24 -4.94 11.07
N LEU A 237 -4.11 -4.98 9.74
CA LEU A 237 -3.52 -6.12 9.01
C LEU A 237 -2.04 -6.33 9.34
N ALA A 238 -1.33 -5.28 9.74
CA ALA A 238 0.07 -5.34 10.15
C ALA A 238 0.28 -5.91 11.56
N THR A 239 -0.79 -6.10 12.34
CA THR A 239 -0.73 -6.54 13.74
C THR A 239 -1.02 -8.03 13.93
N ASP A 240 -0.80 -8.53 15.13
CA ASP A 240 -1.21 -9.89 15.55
C ASP A 240 -2.74 -10.04 15.71
N ALA A 241 -3.50 -8.95 15.71
CA ALA A 241 -4.96 -9.01 15.68
C ALA A 241 -5.46 -9.67 14.39
N ALA A 242 -4.72 -9.49 13.28
CA ALA A 242 -5.00 -10.08 11.97
C ALA A 242 -4.25 -11.40 11.69
N ARG A 243 -3.67 -12.07 12.71
CA ARG A 243 -2.81 -13.26 12.52
C ARG A 243 -3.46 -14.43 11.78
N TYR A 244 -4.79 -14.49 11.74
CA TYR A 244 -5.55 -15.54 11.05
C TYR A 244 -6.23 -15.02 9.78
N VAL A 245 -5.86 -13.81 9.32
CA VAL A 245 -6.32 -13.21 8.07
C VAL A 245 -5.18 -13.30 7.05
N THR A 246 -5.37 -14.04 5.97
CA THR A 246 -4.40 -14.14 4.86
C THR A 246 -5.12 -14.44 3.54
N GLY A 247 -4.59 -13.95 2.43
CA GLY A 247 -5.18 -14.09 1.10
C GLY A 247 -6.41 -13.23 0.83
N GLN A 248 -6.77 -12.33 1.76
CA GLN A 248 -7.98 -11.53 1.67
C GLN A 248 -7.73 -10.21 0.95
N THR A 249 -8.76 -9.73 0.25
CA THR A 249 -8.85 -8.35 -0.22
C THR A 249 -9.93 -7.65 0.60
N ILE A 250 -9.53 -6.70 1.45
CA ILE A 250 -10.47 -5.92 2.26
C ILE A 250 -10.82 -4.64 1.52
N HIS A 251 -12.08 -4.49 1.17
CA HIS A 251 -12.61 -3.29 0.52
C HIS A 251 -12.85 -2.19 1.56
N VAL A 252 -12.21 -1.03 1.36
CA VAL A 252 -12.35 0.16 2.21
C VAL A 252 -12.85 1.29 1.33
N ASN A 253 -14.15 1.31 1.07
CA ASN A 253 -14.77 2.13 0.03
C ASN A 253 -16.11 2.76 0.43
N GLY A 254 -16.45 2.76 1.73
CA GLY A 254 -17.69 3.33 2.24
C GLY A 254 -18.97 2.67 1.72
N GLY A 255 -18.89 1.43 1.22
CA GLY A 255 -20.01 0.70 0.62
C GLY A 255 -20.23 1.01 -0.87
N GLN A 256 -19.35 1.78 -1.51
CA GLN A 256 -19.50 2.16 -2.93
C GLN A 256 -19.51 0.94 -3.86
N ILE A 257 -18.73 -0.07 -3.56
CA ILE A 257 -18.64 -1.33 -4.30
C ILE A 257 -18.70 -2.46 -3.29
N MET A 258 -19.69 -3.32 -3.41
CA MET A 258 -19.85 -4.53 -2.61
C MET A 258 -19.60 -5.72 -3.51
N VAL A 259 -18.67 -6.57 -3.14
CA VAL A 259 -18.30 -7.79 -3.85
C VAL A 259 -18.35 -8.96 -2.89
N ASP A 260 -18.77 -10.11 -3.39
CA ASP A 260 -18.84 -11.36 -2.63
C ASP A 260 -17.45 -11.98 -2.46
#